data_2787337d83cabe464cb79b11f67b2c66
#
_entry.id   2787337d83cabe464cb79b11f67b2c66
#
_cell.length_a   1.000
_cell.length_b   1.000
_cell.length_c   1.000
_cell.angle_alpha   90.00
_cell.angle_beta   90.00
_cell.angle_gamma   90.00
#
_symmetry.space_group_name_H-M   'P 1'
#
loop_
_entity.id
_entity.type
_entity.pdbx_description
1 polymer ?
#
loop_
_entity_poly.entity_id
_entity_poly.type
_entity_poly.pdbx_seq_one_letter_code
_entity_poly.pdbx_strand_id
1 'polypeptide(L)'
;VQKLHDNGLQLHYHNHYHEFTDLGGELALDRLYRLMPAEEISPQIDTYWAYYACGDPVGKLREYGDRVELIHLKDGDKNMVSAPIGEGEVNIQLVLDTACEIGAQWVIMEDETKDPKGFDSVAIGMKNLKEKYAF
;
A
#
# COMPACT_ATOMS: atom_id res chain seq x y z
N VAL A 1 -18.09 -0.33 12.75
CA VAL A 1 -17.92 -1.50 11.87
C VAL A 1 -19.25 -2.18 11.58
N GLN A 2 -20.06 -2.58 12.59
CA GLN A 2 -21.30 -3.34 12.40
C GLN A 2 -22.23 -2.74 11.32
N LYS A 3 -22.44 -1.41 11.31
CA LYS A 3 -23.28 -0.76 10.28
C LYS A 3 -22.75 -0.94 8.85
N LEU A 4 -21.43 -1.07 8.68
CA LEU A 4 -20.82 -1.34 7.36
C LEU A 4 -21.15 -2.77 6.94
N HIS A 5 -20.93 -3.74 7.83
CA HIS A 5 -21.21 -5.14 7.57
C HIS A 5 -22.69 -5.41 7.27
N ASP A 6 -23.60 -4.77 8.02
CA ASP A 6 -25.06 -4.86 7.78
C ASP A 6 -25.47 -4.36 6.38
N ASN A 7 -24.60 -3.58 5.73
CA ASN A 7 -24.79 -3.07 4.38
C ASN A 7 -23.86 -3.71 3.34
N GLY A 8 -23.18 -4.82 3.67
CA GLY A 8 -22.28 -5.52 2.76
C GLY A 8 -20.98 -4.77 2.45
N LEU A 9 -20.56 -3.86 3.33
CA LEU A 9 -19.33 -3.08 3.19
C LEU A 9 -18.26 -3.59 4.16
N GLN A 10 -17.02 -3.58 3.72
CA GLN A 10 -15.83 -3.86 4.54
C GLN A 10 -15.09 -2.56 4.85
N LEU A 11 -14.40 -2.53 5.99
CA LEU A 11 -13.55 -1.42 6.40
C LEU A 11 -12.09 -1.78 6.15
N HIS A 12 -11.41 -0.97 5.35
CA HIS A 12 -9.97 -1.04 5.16
C HIS A 12 -9.30 0.20 5.73
N TYR A 13 -8.16 0.03 6.41
CA TYR A 13 -7.39 1.12 6.96
C TYR A 13 -6.17 1.38 6.07
N HIS A 14 -6.12 2.58 5.50
CA HIS A 14 -5.00 3.07 4.70
C HIS A 14 -3.97 3.73 5.61
N ASN A 15 -2.73 3.29 5.53
CA ASN A 15 -1.62 3.87 6.28
C ASN A 15 -0.88 4.95 5.49
N HIS A 16 -0.28 5.87 6.22
CA HIS A 16 0.83 6.70 5.79
C HIS A 16 2.11 6.29 6.54
N TYR A 17 3.09 7.19 6.61
CA TYR A 17 4.33 6.92 7.34
C TYR A 17 4.20 7.05 8.86
N HIS A 18 3.20 7.79 9.33
CA HIS A 18 2.99 8.04 10.78
C HIS A 18 2.71 6.75 11.56
N GLU A 19 2.01 5.81 10.95
CA GLU A 19 1.63 4.54 11.57
C GLU A 19 2.83 3.61 11.80
N PHE A 20 3.98 3.94 11.21
CA PHE A 20 5.25 3.25 11.46
C PHE A 20 6.02 3.81 12.67
N THR A 21 5.39 4.68 13.47
CA THR A 21 5.97 5.17 14.74
C THR A 21 6.09 4.01 15.73
N ASP A 22 7.29 3.85 16.31
CA ASP A 22 7.53 2.89 17.40
C ASP A 22 6.88 3.39 18.71
N LEU A 23 6.01 2.57 19.27
CA LEU A 23 5.31 2.82 20.53
C LEU A 23 5.94 2.04 21.71
N GLY A 24 7.25 1.86 21.69
CA GLY A 24 8.00 1.15 22.71
C GLY A 24 8.20 -0.33 22.39
N GLY A 25 8.65 -0.62 21.15
CA GLY A 25 8.93 -1.97 20.66
C GLY A 25 7.80 -2.58 19.82
N GLU A 26 6.77 -1.81 19.48
CA GLU A 26 5.69 -2.21 18.59
C GLU A 26 5.30 -0.99 17.74
N LEU A 27 5.15 -1.18 16.42
CA LEU A 27 4.67 -0.10 15.55
C LEU A 27 3.20 0.23 15.82
N ALA A 28 2.83 1.50 15.65
CA ALA A 28 1.43 1.91 15.82
C ALA A 28 0.48 1.14 14.89
N LEU A 29 0.92 0.85 13.65
CA LEU A 29 0.17 0.05 12.69
C LEU A 29 -0.05 -1.38 13.17
N ASP A 30 1.01 -2.04 13.67
CA ASP A 30 0.94 -3.41 14.18
C ASP A 30 0.01 -3.49 15.40
N ARG A 31 0.10 -2.49 16.29
CA ARG A 31 -0.80 -2.37 17.44
C ARG A 31 -2.26 -2.21 17.02
N LEU A 32 -2.54 -1.39 16.00
CA LEU A 32 -3.90 -1.23 15.47
C LEU A 32 -4.47 -2.60 15.06
N TYR A 33 -3.74 -3.36 14.21
CA TYR A 33 -4.23 -4.63 13.69
C TYR A 33 -4.22 -5.77 14.72
N ARG A 34 -3.41 -5.67 15.76
CA ARG A 34 -3.47 -6.59 16.90
C ARG A 34 -4.71 -6.35 17.78
N LEU A 35 -5.13 -5.10 17.93
CA LEU A 35 -6.29 -4.72 18.75
C LEU A 35 -7.62 -4.88 18.03
N MET A 36 -7.62 -4.85 16.70
CA MET A 36 -8.83 -4.94 15.88
C MET A 36 -8.92 -6.32 15.22
N PRO A 37 -10.04 -7.03 15.36
CA PRO A 37 -10.25 -8.31 14.67
C PRO A 37 -10.14 -8.18 13.16
N ALA A 38 -9.68 -9.22 12.48
CA ALA A 38 -9.53 -9.25 11.03
C ALA A 38 -10.90 -9.08 10.31
N GLU A 39 -11.95 -9.54 10.94
CA GLU A 39 -13.33 -9.41 10.44
C GLU A 39 -13.86 -7.98 10.53
N GLU A 40 -13.25 -7.12 11.35
CA GLU A 40 -13.69 -5.74 11.54
C GLU A 40 -12.95 -4.73 10.69
N ILE A 41 -11.64 -4.96 10.48
CA ILE A 41 -10.78 -4.03 9.73
C ILE A 41 -9.68 -4.81 9.01
N SER A 42 -9.46 -4.49 7.75
CA SER A 42 -8.38 -5.06 6.93
C SER A 42 -7.32 -4.01 6.61
N PRO A 43 -6.05 -4.41 6.44
CA PRO A 43 -5.02 -3.51 5.96
C PRO A 43 -5.27 -3.07 4.51
N GLN A 44 -5.08 -1.79 4.25
CA GLN A 44 -4.89 -1.24 2.91
C GLN A 44 -3.48 -0.63 2.86
N ILE A 45 -2.49 -1.49 2.69
CA ILE A 45 -1.10 -1.08 2.78
C ILE A 45 -0.74 -0.18 1.60
N ASP A 46 -0.30 1.04 1.90
CA ASP A 46 0.36 1.91 0.93
C ASP A 46 1.85 1.54 0.84
N THR A 47 2.25 1.14 -0.37
CA THR A 47 3.58 0.57 -0.61
C THR A 47 4.69 1.62 -0.55
N TYR A 48 4.40 2.85 -0.95
CA TYR A 48 5.37 3.94 -0.86
C TYR A 48 5.56 4.43 0.58
N TRP A 49 4.48 4.60 1.33
CA TRP A 49 4.60 5.03 2.72
C TRP A 49 5.30 3.96 3.60
N ALA A 50 5.06 2.68 3.32
CA ALA A 50 5.83 1.61 3.96
C ALA A 50 7.31 1.64 3.54
N TYR A 51 7.61 1.84 2.24
CA TYR A 51 8.98 2.01 1.76
C TYR A 51 9.67 3.21 2.43
N TYR A 52 9.01 4.37 2.45
CA TYR A 52 9.55 5.59 3.05
C TYR A 52 9.85 5.42 4.53
N ALA A 53 8.94 4.84 5.30
CA ALA A 53 9.01 4.74 6.75
C ALA A 53 9.95 3.64 7.25
N CYS A 54 9.89 2.43 6.68
CA CYS A 54 10.67 1.28 7.15
C CYS A 54 11.56 0.63 6.09
N GLY A 55 11.44 1.04 4.82
CA GLY A 55 12.24 0.50 3.71
C GLY A 55 11.81 -0.88 3.21
N ASP A 56 10.76 -1.47 3.78
CA ASP A 56 10.35 -2.85 3.48
C ASP A 56 8.82 -3.01 3.32
N PRO A 57 8.24 -2.50 2.22
CA PRO A 57 6.83 -2.69 1.93
C PRO A 57 6.46 -4.16 1.74
N VAL A 58 7.36 -4.96 1.18
CA VAL A 58 7.16 -6.39 0.92
C VAL A 58 7.09 -7.18 2.23
N GLY A 59 7.98 -6.89 3.18
CA GLY A 59 7.93 -7.49 4.52
C GLY A 59 6.60 -7.20 5.20
N LYS A 60 6.10 -5.98 5.12
CA LYS A 60 4.80 -5.61 5.70
C LYS A 60 3.62 -6.30 5.01
N LEU A 61 3.63 -6.42 3.69
CA LEU A 61 2.61 -7.19 2.97
C LEU A 61 2.58 -8.66 3.42
N ARG A 62 3.74 -9.31 3.53
CA ARG A 62 3.84 -10.69 4.01
C ARG A 62 3.46 -10.85 5.46
N GLU A 63 3.80 -9.89 6.32
CA GLU A 63 3.47 -9.90 7.74
C GLU A 63 1.96 -9.94 7.98
N TYR A 64 1.21 -9.15 7.23
CA TYR A 64 -0.26 -9.15 7.32
C TYR A 64 -0.92 -10.23 6.44
N GLY A 65 -0.20 -10.77 5.46
CA GLY A 65 -0.56 -11.93 4.67
C GLY A 65 -1.97 -11.87 4.08
N ASP A 66 -2.75 -12.92 4.28
CA ASP A 66 -4.12 -13.08 3.77
C ASP A 66 -5.14 -12.09 4.34
N ARG A 67 -4.76 -11.32 5.35
CA ARG A 67 -5.56 -10.20 5.85
C ARG A 67 -5.58 -9.00 4.90
N VAL A 68 -4.61 -8.90 3.96
CA VAL A 68 -4.49 -7.82 2.98
C VAL A 68 -5.30 -8.16 1.73
N GLU A 69 -6.49 -7.64 1.61
CA GLU A 69 -7.32 -7.84 0.41
C GLU A 69 -7.00 -6.85 -0.72
N LEU A 70 -6.55 -5.67 -0.36
CA LEU A 70 -6.22 -4.62 -1.32
C LEU A 70 -5.00 -3.81 -0.87
N ILE A 71 -4.24 -3.31 -1.84
CA ILE A 71 -3.07 -2.46 -1.61
C ILE A 71 -3.23 -1.12 -2.34
N HIS A 72 -2.61 -0.07 -1.80
CA HIS A 72 -2.31 1.13 -2.57
C HIS A 72 -0.92 1.01 -3.16
N LEU A 73 -0.88 0.90 -4.49
CA LEU A 73 0.36 0.91 -5.25
C LEU A 73 0.74 2.35 -5.52
N LYS A 74 1.79 2.81 -4.84
CA LYS A 74 2.30 4.17 -4.90
C LYS A 74 3.82 4.13 -4.98
N ASP A 75 4.42 5.13 -5.62
CA ASP A 75 5.86 5.21 -5.82
C ASP A 75 6.40 6.59 -5.45
N GLY A 76 7.68 6.65 -5.18
CA GLY A 76 8.38 7.87 -4.79
C GLY A 76 9.77 7.56 -4.25
N ASP A 77 10.44 8.58 -3.70
CA ASP A 77 11.80 8.49 -3.18
C ASP A 77 11.89 8.65 -1.65
N LYS A 78 13.10 8.51 -1.11
CA LYS A 78 13.40 8.70 0.32
C LYS A 78 13.36 10.16 0.80
N ASN A 79 13.16 11.12 -0.09
CA ASN A 79 13.04 12.54 0.24
C ASN A 79 11.58 12.99 0.32
N MET A 80 10.63 12.07 0.42
CA MET A 80 9.19 12.32 0.44
C MET A 80 8.67 12.97 -0.85
N VAL A 81 9.27 12.62 -1.99
CA VAL A 81 8.83 13.06 -3.30
C VAL A 81 8.12 11.91 -4.00
N SER A 82 6.82 12.07 -4.27
CA SER A 82 6.05 11.11 -5.04
C SER A 82 6.43 11.13 -6.51
N ALA A 83 6.43 9.98 -7.15
CA ALA A 83 6.72 9.79 -8.56
C ALA A 83 5.64 8.93 -9.23
N PRO A 84 5.47 9.03 -10.57
CA PRO A 84 4.66 8.08 -11.31
C PRO A 84 5.13 6.64 -11.04
N ILE A 85 4.23 5.69 -10.96
CA ILE A 85 4.60 4.28 -10.70
C ILE A 85 5.65 3.81 -11.71
N GLY A 86 6.76 3.26 -11.17
CA GLY A 86 7.91 2.79 -11.94
C GLY A 86 8.94 3.86 -12.29
N GLU A 87 8.80 5.07 -11.74
CA GLU A 87 9.77 6.16 -11.86
C GLU A 87 10.40 6.53 -10.49
N GLY A 88 9.93 5.94 -9.40
CA GLY A 88 10.46 6.10 -8.04
C GLY A 88 11.45 5.01 -7.65
N GLU A 89 11.55 4.76 -6.35
CA GLU A 89 12.51 3.82 -5.76
C GLU A 89 11.86 2.56 -5.18
N VAL A 90 10.51 2.47 -5.19
CA VAL A 90 9.80 1.27 -4.73
C VAL A 90 10.03 0.14 -5.75
N ASN A 91 10.38 -1.03 -5.26
CA ASN A 91 10.48 -2.22 -6.12
C ASN A 91 9.09 -2.72 -6.52
N ILE A 92 8.49 -2.08 -7.53
CA ILE A 92 7.13 -2.33 -8.00
C ILE A 92 6.93 -3.79 -8.39
N GLN A 93 7.89 -4.43 -9.11
CA GLN A 93 7.76 -5.83 -9.48
C GLN A 93 7.62 -6.72 -8.25
N LEU A 94 8.50 -6.56 -7.27
CA LEU A 94 8.46 -7.38 -6.07
C LEU A 94 7.19 -7.14 -5.23
N VAL A 95 6.68 -5.91 -5.22
CA VAL A 95 5.38 -5.60 -4.58
C VAL A 95 4.24 -6.33 -5.27
N LEU A 96 4.17 -6.31 -6.61
CA LEU A 96 3.11 -6.98 -7.38
C LEU A 96 3.20 -8.51 -7.22
N ASP A 97 4.40 -9.07 -7.29
CA ASP A 97 4.62 -10.52 -7.05
C ASP A 97 4.16 -10.91 -5.65
N THR A 98 4.49 -10.09 -4.64
CA THR A 98 4.06 -10.33 -3.26
C THR A 98 2.55 -10.17 -3.09
N ALA A 99 1.92 -9.19 -3.73
CA ALA A 99 0.47 -9.04 -3.71
C ALA A 99 -0.23 -10.29 -4.26
N CYS A 100 0.29 -10.87 -5.36
CA CYS A 100 -0.19 -12.15 -5.89
C CYS A 100 0.07 -13.30 -4.90
N GLU A 101 1.26 -13.39 -4.30
CA GLU A 101 1.65 -14.42 -3.33
C GLU A 101 0.69 -14.48 -2.14
N ILE A 102 0.31 -13.32 -1.58
CA ILE A 102 -0.60 -13.23 -0.43
C ILE A 102 -2.09 -13.28 -0.80
N GLY A 103 -2.43 -13.30 -2.09
CA GLY A 103 -3.81 -13.37 -2.57
C GLY A 103 -4.57 -12.04 -2.53
N ALA A 104 -3.88 -10.90 -2.57
CA ALA A 104 -4.52 -9.59 -2.66
C ALA A 104 -5.38 -9.52 -3.94
N GLN A 105 -6.62 -9.06 -3.79
CA GLN A 105 -7.60 -9.05 -4.89
C GLN A 105 -7.58 -7.75 -5.69
N TRP A 106 -7.12 -6.66 -5.07
CA TRP A 106 -7.15 -5.34 -5.67
C TRP A 106 -5.82 -4.60 -5.50
N VAL A 107 -5.37 -4.04 -6.60
CA VAL A 107 -4.24 -3.10 -6.63
C VAL A 107 -4.79 -1.75 -7.07
N ILE A 108 -4.80 -0.79 -6.14
CA ILE A 108 -5.30 0.55 -6.38
C ILE A 108 -4.11 1.47 -6.60
N MET A 109 -4.04 2.08 -7.78
CA MET A 109 -3.02 3.08 -8.05
C MET A 109 -3.33 4.37 -7.29
N GLU A 110 -2.37 4.85 -6.50
CA GLU A 110 -2.39 6.16 -5.88
C GLU A 110 -1.24 7.02 -6.40
N ASP A 111 -1.55 8.24 -6.83
CA ASP A 111 -0.57 9.14 -7.41
C ASP A 111 -0.71 10.55 -6.81
N GLU A 112 0.34 11.02 -6.15
CA GLU A 112 0.48 12.37 -5.59
C GLU A 112 1.61 13.15 -6.25
N THR A 113 2.03 12.72 -7.44
CA THR A 113 3.10 13.35 -8.22
C THR A 113 2.72 14.80 -8.56
N LYS A 114 3.66 15.72 -8.35
CA LYS A 114 3.43 17.15 -8.56
C LYS A 114 3.74 17.60 -9.99
N ASP A 115 4.70 16.94 -10.63
CA ASP A 115 5.15 17.22 -12.01
C ASP A 115 5.71 15.94 -12.65
N PRO A 116 5.08 15.39 -13.71
CA PRO A 116 3.75 15.75 -14.19
C PRO A 116 2.67 15.44 -13.14
N LYS A 117 1.49 16.05 -13.25
CA LYS A 117 0.43 15.86 -12.24
C LYS A 117 -0.87 15.30 -12.84
N GLY A 118 -1.67 14.72 -11.97
CA GLY A 118 -3.02 14.25 -12.33
C GLY A 118 -2.97 13.16 -13.39
N PHE A 119 -3.79 13.27 -14.42
CA PHE A 119 -3.89 12.23 -15.45
C PHE A 119 -2.62 11.98 -16.24
N ASP A 120 -1.74 12.97 -16.39
CA ASP A 120 -0.47 12.78 -17.09
C ASP A 120 0.45 11.84 -16.31
N SER A 121 0.55 12.02 -15.00
CA SER A 121 1.30 11.14 -14.11
C SER A 121 0.71 9.72 -14.07
N VAL A 122 -0.61 9.62 -13.91
CA VAL A 122 -1.33 8.33 -13.93
C VAL A 122 -1.11 7.60 -15.26
N ALA A 123 -1.14 8.31 -16.40
CA ALA A 123 -0.90 7.71 -17.72
C ALA A 123 0.52 7.12 -17.84
N ILE A 124 1.53 7.78 -17.27
CA ILE A 124 2.91 7.26 -17.20
C ILE A 124 2.94 5.99 -16.35
N GLY A 125 2.38 6.03 -15.15
CA GLY A 125 2.32 4.86 -14.27
C GLY A 125 1.60 3.66 -14.91
N MET A 126 0.46 3.88 -15.55
CA MET A 126 -0.28 2.84 -16.29
C MET A 126 0.52 2.27 -17.46
N LYS A 127 1.26 3.12 -18.18
CA LYS A 127 2.16 2.66 -19.24
C LYS A 127 3.27 1.80 -18.69
N ASN A 128 3.91 2.25 -17.60
CA ASN A 128 4.99 1.50 -16.95
C ASN A 128 4.48 0.13 -16.44
N LEU A 129 3.29 0.07 -15.83
CA LEU A 129 2.70 -1.19 -15.38
C LEU A 129 2.56 -2.20 -16.52
N LYS A 130 2.05 -1.76 -17.68
CA LYS A 130 1.88 -2.63 -18.86
C LYS A 130 3.18 -3.03 -19.53
N GLU A 131 4.13 -2.11 -19.68
CA GLU A 131 5.34 -2.31 -20.47
C GLU A 131 6.51 -2.91 -19.66
N LYS A 132 6.65 -2.53 -18.38
CA LYS A 132 7.78 -2.94 -17.54
C LYS A 132 7.44 -4.12 -16.62
N TYR A 133 6.20 -4.22 -16.17
CA TYR A 133 5.81 -5.15 -15.10
C TYR A 133 4.81 -6.22 -15.55
N ALA A 134 4.38 -6.22 -16.81
CA ALA A 134 3.44 -7.17 -17.39
C ALA A 134 2.13 -7.33 -16.58
N PHE A 135 1.64 -6.20 -16.04
CA PHE A 135 0.45 -6.13 -15.19
C PHE A 135 -0.80 -5.72 -15.97
#